data_3c55851b1aa500666bf84b71cbe87da2
#
_entry.id   3c55851b1aa500666bf84b71cbe87da2
#
_cell.length_a   1.000
_cell.length_b   1.000
_cell.length_c   1.000
_cell.angle_alpha   90.00
_cell.angle_beta   90.00
_cell.angle_gamma   90.00
#
_symmetry.space_group_name_H-M   'P 1'
#
loop_
_entity.id
_entity.type
_entity.pdbx_description
1 polymer ?
#
loop_
_entity_poly.entity_id
_entity_poly.type
_entity_poly.pdbx_seq_one_letter_code
_entity_poly.pdbx_strand_id
1 'polypeptide(L)'
;MIVIGEKINGSIPSVAEAIAKRDADFIKQRAIAQTEAGATFIDCCASVPEAEEVETLKWMIDCIQEVTDLPISVDSPSPDVLVEAYKFCNKPGIFNSVSGEGDKIDKIFPEMVKPGNEKWQVIALLSDDTGIPKCAADRLKVFDKIMAKAKEYGIAPNR
;
A
#
# COMPACT_ATOMS: atom_id res chain seq x y z
N MET A 1 16.72 -5.48 -7.33
CA MET A 1 15.54 -6.20 -6.79
C MET A 1 14.78 -5.20 -5.92
N ILE A 2 13.46 -5.14 -6.01
CA ILE A 2 12.61 -4.36 -5.08
C ILE A 2 12.25 -5.29 -3.93
N VAL A 3 12.47 -4.84 -2.69
CA VAL A 3 12.14 -5.58 -1.46
C VAL A 3 11.24 -4.69 -0.61
N ILE A 4 10.02 -5.15 -0.36
CA ILE A 4 9.06 -4.47 0.53
C ILE A 4 9.11 -5.15 1.89
N GLY A 5 9.44 -4.39 2.93
CA GLY A 5 9.48 -4.90 4.30
C GLY A 5 8.10 -4.88 4.94
N GLU A 6 7.50 -6.04 5.22
CA GLU A 6 6.10 -6.20 5.67
C GLU A 6 5.99 -6.52 7.17
N LYS A 7 6.89 -6.00 8.01
CA LYS A 7 6.87 -6.27 9.46
C LYS A 7 6.14 -5.21 10.30
N ILE A 8 5.56 -4.19 9.64
CA ILE A 8 4.69 -3.19 10.27
C ILE A 8 3.26 -3.42 9.76
N ASN A 9 2.66 -4.51 10.23
CA ASN A 9 1.33 -4.95 9.83
C ASN A 9 0.53 -5.35 11.07
N GLY A 10 -0.61 -4.71 11.29
CA GLY A 10 -1.49 -4.94 12.45
C GLY A 10 -2.08 -6.34 12.54
N SER A 11 -1.96 -7.18 11.50
CA SER A 11 -2.29 -8.61 11.59
C SER A 11 -1.26 -9.40 12.43
N ILE A 12 -0.07 -8.83 12.67
CA ILE A 12 0.96 -9.42 13.53
C ILE A 12 0.63 -9.04 14.99
N PRO A 13 0.44 -10.00 15.91
CA PRO A 13 -0.03 -9.73 17.28
C PRO A 13 0.78 -8.66 18.04
N SER A 14 2.10 -8.67 17.92
CA SER A 14 2.95 -7.67 18.57
C SER A 14 2.82 -6.26 17.97
N VAL A 15 2.50 -6.16 16.69
CA VAL A 15 2.22 -4.88 16.02
C VAL A 15 0.83 -4.39 16.39
N ALA A 16 -0.18 -5.28 16.42
CA ALA A 16 -1.52 -4.95 16.87
C ALA A 16 -1.51 -4.38 18.30
N GLU A 17 -0.73 -5.00 19.20
CA GLU A 17 -0.56 -4.50 20.57
C GLU A 17 0.09 -3.12 20.61
N ALA A 18 1.14 -2.90 19.81
CA ALA A 18 1.80 -1.61 19.69
C ALA A 18 0.87 -0.51 19.14
N ILE A 19 0.06 -0.85 18.14
CA ILE A 19 -0.95 0.06 17.58
C ILE A 19 -1.98 0.44 18.64
N ALA A 20 -2.52 -0.54 19.37
CA ALA A 20 -3.51 -0.31 20.41
C ALA A 20 -2.98 0.57 21.55
N LYS A 21 -1.67 0.47 21.88
CA LYS A 21 -1.00 1.27 22.91
C LYS A 21 -0.41 2.57 22.37
N ARG A 22 -0.46 2.83 21.08
CA ARG A 22 0.26 3.92 20.40
C ARG A 22 1.77 3.92 20.75
N ASP A 23 2.37 2.73 20.77
CA ASP A 23 3.81 2.53 21.04
C ASP A 23 4.65 2.92 19.80
N ALA A 24 4.99 4.18 19.72
CA ALA A 24 5.76 4.74 18.61
C ALA A 24 7.18 4.13 18.53
N ASP A 25 7.80 3.83 19.65
CA ASP A 25 9.17 3.29 19.69
C ASP A 25 9.22 1.91 19.08
N PHE A 26 8.20 1.07 19.33
CA PHE A 26 8.10 -0.25 18.70
C PHE A 26 7.99 -0.14 17.18
N ILE A 27 7.13 0.75 16.66
CA ILE A 27 6.97 0.95 15.21
C ILE A 27 8.28 1.45 14.58
N LYS A 28 8.94 2.43 15.22
CA LYS A 28 10.22 2.98 14.77
C LYS A 28 11.33 1.92 14.73
N GLN A 29 11.45 1.10 15.76
CA GLN A 29 12.42 0.01 15.78
C GLN A 29 12.19 -1.01 14.65
N ARG A 30 10.92 -1.33 14.34
CA ARG A 30 10.58 -2.19 13.20
C ARG A 30 10.97 -1.57 11.87
N ALA A 31 10.78 -0.27 11.69
CA ALA A 31 11.18 0.44 10.47
C ALA A 31 12.71 0.44 10.30
N ILE A 32 13.45 0.75 11.37
CA ILE A 32 14.94 0.73 11.38
C ILE A 32 15.44 -0.67 11.00
N ALA A 33 14.94 -1.72 11.68
CA ALA A 33 15.40 -3.08 11.43
C ALA A 33 15.17 -3.54 9.98
N GLN A 34 14.05 -3.16 9.36
CA GLN A 34 13.77 -3.47 7.95
C GLN A 34 14.67 -2.67 6.99
N THR A 35 14.94 -1.41 7.32
CA THR A 35 15.87 -0.57 6.57
C THR A 35 17.28 -1.16 6.58
N GLU A 36 17.79 -1.54 7.74
CA GLU A 36 19.11 -2.18 7.92
C GLU A 36 19.19 -3.54 7.23
N ALA A 37 18.06 -4.27 7.16
CA ALA A 37 17.97 -5.54 6.44
C ALA A 37 17.94 -5.37 4.89
N GLY A 38 17.95 -4.14 4.37
CA GLY A 38 18.00 -3.86 2.95
C GLY A 38 16.64 -3.79 2.25
N ALA A 39 15.57 -3.48 2.97
CA ALA A 39 14.31 -3.14 2.34
C ALA A 39 14.46 -1.90 1.43
N THR A 40 13.67 -1.82 0.37
CA THR A 40 13.58 -0.65 -0.52
C THR A 40 12.30 0.15 -0.31
N PHE A 41 11.31 -0.47 0.29
CA PHE A 41 10.06 0.13 0.78
C PHE A 41 9.72 -0.44 2.15
N ILE A 42 9.03 0.34 2.97
CA ILE A 42 8.42 -0.14 4.22
C ILE A 42 6.90 -0.22 4.01
N ASP A 43 6.35 -1.41 4.16
CA ASP A 43 4.91 -1.60 4.14
C ASP A 43 4.28 -1.15 5.45
N CYS A 44 3.17 -0.45 5.36
CA CYS A 44 2.45 0.11 6.49
C CYS A 44 0.97 -0.28 6.40
N CYS A 45 0.57 -1.25 7.22
CA CYS A 45 -0.79 -1.79 7.28
C CYS A 45 -1.33 -1.71 8.70
N ALA A 46 -2.40 -0.97 8.91
CA ALA A 46 -2.98 -0.77 10.24
C ALA A 46 -3.78 -1.99 10.72
N SER A 47 -4.52 -2.65 9.84
CA SER A 47 -5.43 -3.77 10.15
C SER A 47 -6.38 -3.47 11.32
N VAL A 48 -6.96 -2.28 11.33
CA VAL A 48 -7.96 -1.82 12.29
C VAL A 48 -9.30 -1.57 11.57
N PRO A 49 -10.42 -1.35 12.29
CA PRO A 49 -11.67 -0.97 11.65
C PRO A 49 -11.52 0.26 10.75
N GLU A 50 -12.17 0.27 9.60
CA GLU A 50 -12.03 1.30 8.57
C GLU A 50 -12.22 2.73 9.10
N ALA A 51 -13.15 2.91 10.06
CA ALA A 51 -13.40 4.21 10.70
C ALA A 51 -12.19 4.79 11.46
N GLU A 52 -11.24 3.94 11.86
CA GLU A 52 -10.03 4.32 12.61
C GLU A 52 -8.77 4.24 11.75
N GLU A 53 -8.89 3.66 10.54
CA GLU A 53 -7.73 3.23 9.76
C GLU A 53 -6.91 4.41 9.24
N VAL A 54 -7.55 5.45 8.72
CA VAL A 54 -6.87 6.64 8.19
C VAL A 54 -6.03 7.34 9.26
N GLU A 55 -6.59 7.55 10.47
CA GLU A 55 -5.87 8.17 11.57
C GLU A 55 -4.73 7.28 12.08
N THR A 56 -4.97 5.97 12.14
CA THR A 56 -3.96 5.00 12.57
C THR A 56 -2.81 4.93 11.57
N LEU A 57 -3.11 4.85 10.26
CA LEU A 57 -2.08 4.89 9.21
C LEU A 57 -1.28 6.19 9.25
N LYS A 58 -1.95 7.34 9.44
CA LYS A 58 -1.25 8.62 9.59
C LYS A 58 -0.20 8.56 10.69
N TRP A 59 -0.60 8.11 11.90
CA TRP A 59 0.32 7.99 13.03
C TRP A 59 1.48 7.01 12.74
N MET A 60 1.19 5.86 12.13
CA MET A 60 2.21 4.86 11.77
C MET A 60 3.18 5.41 10.73
N ILE A 61 2.67 6.08 9.69
CA ILE A 61 3.46 6.72 8.63
C ILE A 61 4.39 7.78 9.25
N ASP A 62 3.87 8.63 10.13
CA ASP A 62 4.67 9.65 10.83
C ASP A 62 5.81 8.98 11.62
N CYS A 63 5.53 7.92 12.37
CA CYS A 63 6.57 7.16 13.11
C CYS A 63 7.65 6.57 12.20
N ILE A 64 7.27 6.02 11.06
CA ILE A 64 8.21 5.44 10.09
C ILE A 64 9.10 6.54 9.50
N GLN A 65 8.51 7.64 9.06
CA GLN A 65 9.21 8.74 8.40
C GLN A 65 10.18 9.49 9.32
N GLU A 66 10.02 9.40 10.65
CA GLU A 66 10.97 9.97 11.60
C GLU A 66 12.33 9.24 11.65
N VAL A 67 12.38 7.97 11.22
CA VAL A 67 13.56 7.12 11.44
C VAL A 67 14.13 6.51 10.16
N THR A 68 13.47 6.63 9.02
CA THR A 68 13.98 6.13 7.74
C THR A 68 13.54 7.01 6.59
N ASP A 69 14.43 7.09 5.59
CA ASP A 69 14.15 7.76 4.31
C ASP A 69 13.54 6.83 3.26
N LEU A 70 13.25 5.58 3.59
CA LEU A 70 12.63 4.67 2.63
C LEU A 70 11.19 5.11 2.30
N PRO A 71 10.77 4.97 1.04
CA PRO A 71 9.37 5.22 0.67
C PRO A 71 8.45 4.16 1.29
N ILE A 72 7.19 4.53 1.47
CA ILE A 72 6.19 3.69 2.13
C ILE A 72 5.29 3.01 1.10
N SER A 73 5.02 1.73 1.32
CA SER A 73 3.91 1.00 0.70
C SER A 73 2.72 1.14 1.65
N VAL A 74 1.74 1.94 1.27
CA VAL A 74 0.51 2.14 2.06
C VAL A 74 -0.43 1.00 1.78
N ASP A 75 -0.70 0.16 2.78
CA ASP A 75 -1.51 -1.04 2.64
C ASP A 75 -2.88 -0.90 3.34
N SER A 76 -3.92 -0.97 2.54
CA SER A 76 -5.30 -1.03 3.00
C SER A 76 -6.19 -1.79 2.00
N PRO A 77 -7.15 -2.59 2.48
CA PRO A 77 -8.17 -3.20 1.63
C PRO A 77 -9.17 -2.17 1.05
N SER A 78 -9.31 -1.01 1.70
CA SER A 78 -10.22 0.07 1.30
C SER A 78 -9.52 1.08 0.38
N PRO A 79 -9.98 1.26 -0.87
CA PRO A 79 -9.44 2.29 -1.75
C PRO A 79 -9.69 3.70 -1.23
N ASP A 80 -10.78 3.93 -0.47
CA ASP A 80 -11.07 5.23 0.13
C ASP A 80 -10.05 5.59 1.21
N VAL A 81 -9.62 4.62 2.00
CA VAL A 81 -8.52 4.79 2.97
C VAL A 81 -7.21 5.08 2.25
N LEU A 82 -6.89 4.35 1.18
CA LEU A 82 -5.65 4.56 0.42
C LEU A 82 -5.55 5.97 -0.15
N VAL A 83 -6.65 6.51 -0.74
CA VAL A 83 -6.66 7.87 -1.33
C VAL A 83 -6.56 8.98 -0.29
N GLU A 84 -6.80 8.69 0.98
CA GLU A 84 -6.54 9.62 2.07
C GLU A 84 -5.15 9.41 2.69
N ALA A 85 -4.76 8.16 2.97
CA ALA A 85 -3.55 7.85 3.72
C ALA A 85 -2.26 8.17 2.94
N TYR A 86 -2.21 7.96 1.61
CA TYR A 86 -1.01 8.25 0.83
C TYR A 86 -0.55 9.72 0.92
N LYS A 87 -1.47 10.64 1.20
CA LYS A 87 -1.20 12.07 1.34
C LYS A 87 -0.32 12.41 2.55
N PHE A 88 -0.20 11.51 3.52
CA PHE A 88 0.68 11.68 4.68
C PHE A 88 2.13 11.29 4.38
N CYS A 89 2.38 10.64 3.24
CA CYS A 89 3.73 10.27 2.82
C CYS A 89 4.50 11.48 2.30
N ASN A 90 5.71 11.69 2.79
CA ASN A 90 6.57 12.81 2.41
C ASN A 90 7.25 12.62 1.04
N LYS A 91 7.13 11.45 0.42
CA LYS A 91 7.66 11.11 -0.90
C LYS A 91 6.80 10.04 -1.59
N PRO A 92 6.89 9.92 -2.92
CA PRO A 92 6.18 8.87 -3.65
C PRO A 92 6.54 7.47 -3.17
N GLY A 93 5.52 6.65 -2.96
CA GLY A 93 5.60 5.28 -2.49
C GLY A 93 4.79 4.32 -3.36
N ILE A 94 4.10 3.38 -2.72
CA ILE A 94 3.29 2.36 -3.38
C ILE A 94 1.87 2.40 -2.81
N PHE A 95 0.86 2.36 -3.69
CA PHE A 95 -0.50 1.99 -3.32
C PHE A 95 -0.60 0.46 -3.23
N ASN A 96 -0.87 -0.08 -2.07
CA ASN A 96 -1.05 -1.51 -1.84
C ASN A 96 -2.48 -1.75 -1.37
N SER A 97 -3.40 -2.09 -2.25
CA SER A 97 -3.26 -2.50 -3.63
C SER A 97 -4.50 -2.13 -4.46
N VAL A 98 -4.40 -2.34 -5.78
CA VAL A 98 -5.58 -2.44 -6.65
C VAL A 98 -5.82 -3.88 -7.04
N SER A 99 -7.03 -4.18 -7.48
CA SER A 99 -7.42 -5.47 -8.06
C SER A 99 -8.52 -5.25 -9.09
N GLY A 100 -8.94 -6.31 -9.77
CA GLY A 100 -10.11 -6.26 -10.64
C GLY A 100 -11.45 -6.16 -9.90
N GLU A 101 -11.45 -6.05 -8.56
CA GLU A 101 -12.62 -6.03 -7.69
C GLU A 101 -13.19 -4.61 -7.55
N GLY A 102 -14.54 -4.53 -7.61
CA GLY A 102 -15.28 -3.31 -7.35
C GLY A 102 -14.76 -2.10 -8.14
N ASP A 103 -14.58 -0.99 -7.42
CA ASP A 103 -14.16 0.32 -7.97
C ASP A 103 -12.71 0.70 -7.62
N LYS A 104 -11.89 -0.24 -7.13
CA LYS A 104 -10.52 0.03 -6.66
C LYS A 104 -9.66 0.73 -7.71
N ILE A 105 -9.71 0.26 -8.95
CA ILE A 105 -8.97 0.85 -10.06
C ILE A 105 -9.45 2.29 -10.32
N ASP A 106 -10.76 2.49 -10.39
CA ASP A 106 -11.37 3.78 -10.72
C ASP A 106 -11.18 4.83 -9.62
N LYS A 107 -10.82 4.42 -8.41
CA LYS A 107 -10.43 5.31 -7.30
C LYS A 107 -8.93 5.58 -7.24
N ILE A 108 -8.08 4.57 -7.43
CA ILE A 108 -6.63 4.71 -7.25
C ILE A 108 -5.94 5.28 -8.49
N PHE A 109 -6.29 4.84 -9.70
CA PHE A 109 -5.61 5.30 -10.92
C PHE A 109 -5.74 6.82 -11.17
N PRO A 110 -6.91 7.47 -10.91
CA PRO A 110 -6.97 8.93 -10.95
C PRO A 110 -5.99 9.62 -10.00
N GLU A 111 -5.74 9.05 -8.81
CA GLU A 111 -4.75 9.61 -7.87
C GLU A 111 -3.32 9.52 -8.43
N MET A 112 -2.99 8.40 -9.07
CA MET A 112 -1.65 8.17 -9.62
C MET A 112 -1.29 9.13 -10.77
N VAL A 113 -2.27 9.68 -11.46
CA VAL A 113 -2.05 10.60 -12.60
C VAL A 113 -2.20 12.08 -12.24
N LYS A 114 -2.47 12.39 -10.97
CA LYS A 114 -2.45 13.79 -10.49
C LYS A 114 -1.05 14.38 -10.61
N PRO A 115 -0.94 15.69 -10.90
CA PRO A 115 0.35 16.38 -10.88
C PRO A 115 1.10 16.16 -9.56
N GLY A 116 2.35 15.76 -9.64
CA GLY A 116 3.19 15.42 -8.48
C GLY A 116 3.19 13.94 -8.09
N ASN A 117 2.29 13.13 -8.63
CA ASN A 117 2.18 11.70 -8.32
C ASN A 117 2.80 10.78 -9.38
N GLU A 118 3.56 11.32 -10.33
CA GLU A 118 4.09 10.56 -11.48
C GLU A 118 5.03 9.43 -11.07
N LYS A 119 5.59 9.48 -9.87
CA LYS A 119 6.51 8.47 -9.33
C LYS A 119 5.86 7.45 -8.41
N TRP A 120 4.58 7.62 -8.08
CA TRP A 120 3.85 6.63 -7.31
C TRP A 120 3.70 5.33 -8.10
N GLN A 121 3.85 4.21 -7.41
CA GLN A 121 3.68 2.86 -7.95
C GLN A 121 2.44 2.21 -7.35
N VAL A 122 2.02 1.08 -7.91
CA VAL A 122 0.87 0.32 -7.40
C VAL A 122 1.15 -1.18 -7.45
N ILE A 123 0.74 -1.90 -6.42
CA ILE A 123 0.64 -3.36 -6.46
C ILE A 123 -0.70 -3.72 -7.08
N ALA A 124 -0.68 -4.53 -8.13
CA ALA A 124 -1.89 -5.04 -8.78
C ALA A 124 -2.10 -6.51 -8.40
N LEU A 125 -3.10 -6.80 -7.59
CA LEU A 125 -3.53 -8.16 -7.27
C LEU A 125 -4.37 -8.71 -8.42
N LEU A 126 -4.05 -9.93 -8.85
CA LEU A 126 -4.74 -10.58 -9.95
C LEU A 126 -5.96 -11.37 -9.44
N SER A 127 -6.86 -10.66 -8.77
CA SER A 127 -8.20 -11.11 -8.35
C SER A 127 -9.26 -10.16 -8.86
N ASP A 128 -10.51 -10.61 -8.95
CA ASP A 128 -11.66 -9.80 -9.33
C ASP A 128 -12.91 -10.22 -8.53
N ASP A 129 -14.07 -9.68 -8.87
CA ASP A 129 -15.35 -9.96 -8.16
C ASP A 129 -15.74 -11.44 -8.15
N THR A 130 -15.11 -12.29 -8.97
CA THR A 130 -15.27 -13.75 -8.93
C THR A 130 -14.35 -14.44 -7.93
N GLY A 131 -13.44 -13.68 -7.31
CA GLY A 131 -12.47 -14.12 -6.31
C GLY A 131 -11.07 -14.37 -6.88
N ILE A 132 -10.30 -15.19 -6.16
CA ILE A 132 -8.92 -15.53 -6.54
C ILE A 132 -8.92 -16.52 -7.70
N PRO A 133 -8.28 -16.19 -8.86
CA PRO A 133 -8.22 -17.06 -10.00
C PRO A 133 -7.59 -18.42 -9.70
N LYS A 134 -8.20 -19.48 -10.19
CA LYS A 134 -7.76 -20.87 -9.94
C LYS A 134 -6.72 -21.36 -10.94
N CYS A 135 -6.57 -20.68 -12.08
CA CYS A 135 -5.60 -21.07 -13.12
C CYS A 135 -4.90 -19.85 -13.73
N ALA A 136 -3.83 -20.09 -14.48
CA ALA A 136 -3.05 -19.06 -15.13
C ALA A 136 -3.86 -18.26 -16.16
N ALA A 137 -4.73 -18.93 -16.92
CA ALA A 137 -5.55 -18.25 -17.92
C ALA A 137 -6.50 -17.22 -17.31
N ASP A 138 -7.09 -17.51 -16.16
CA ASP A 138 -7.98 -16.56 -15.48
C ASP A 138 -7.18 -15.41 -14.87
N ARG A 139 -5.97 -15.66 -14.33
CA ARG A 139 -5.06 -14.59 -13.88
C ARG A 139 -4.70 -13.63 -14.99
N LEU A 140 -4.41 -14.15 -16.20
CA LEU A 140 -4.08 -13.33 -17.35
C LEU A 140 -5.27 -12.45 -17.78
N LYS A 141 -6.49 -12.94 -17.68
CA LYS A 141 -7.69 -12.10 -17.96
C LYS A 141 -7.78 -10.90 -17.01
N VAL A 142 -7.54 -11.12 -15.71
CA VAL A 142 -7.53 -10.03 -14.73
C VAL A 142 -6.38 -9.07 -15.00
N PHE A 143 -5.19 -9.60 -15.31
CA PHE A 143 -4.03 -8.80 -15.70
C PHE A 143 -4.36 -7.91 -16.92
N ASP A 144 -4.90 -8.48 -17.98
CA ASP A 144 -5.25 -7.75 -19.21
C ASP A 144 -6.29 -6.64 -18.92
N LYS A 145 -7.29 -6.91 -18.07
CA LYS A 145 -8.27 -5.92 -17.61
C LYS A 145 -7.59 -4.74 -16.89
N ILE A 146 -6.71 -5.04 -15.94
CA ILE A 146 -6.00 -4.00 -15.17
C ILE A 146 -5.08 -3.20 -16.09
N MET A 147 -4.33 -3.86 -16.97
CA MET A 147 -3.43 -3.21 -17.92
C MET A 147 -4.15 -2.34 -18.95
N ALA A 148 -5.32 -2.77 -19.42
CA ALA A 148 -6.16 -1.96 -20.30
C ALA A 148 -6.58 -0.66 -19.61
N LYS A 149 -7.02 -0.74 -18.36
CA LYS A 149 -7.35 0.43 -17.54
C LYS A 149 -6.14 1.31 -17.27
N ALA A 150 -5.00 0.76 -16.92
CA ALA A 150 -3.77 1.52 -16.73
C ALA A 150 -3.41 2.33 -17.99
N LYS A 151 -3.57 1.72 -19.17
CA LYS A 151 -3.35 2.38 -20.46
C LYS A 151 -4.34 3.53 -20.71
N GLU A 152 -5.62 3.35 -20.37
CA GLU A 152 -6.64 4.42 -20.47
C GLU A 152 -6.26 5.64 -19.64
N TYR A 153 -5.71 5.45 -18.46
CA TYR A 153 -5.22 6.52 -17.57
C TYR A 153 -3.81 7.02 -17.92
N GLY A 154 -3.12 6.43 -18.89
CA GLY A 154 -1.74 6.80 -19.25
C GLY A 154 -0.69 6.35 -18.23
N ILE A 155 -1.00 5.35 -17.42
CA ILE A 155 -0.08 4.78 -16.42
C ILE A 155 0.85 3.79 -17.13
N ALA A 156 2.17 4.00 -16.96
CA ALA A 156 3.18 3.12 -17.56
C ALA A 156 3.22 1.74 -16.87
N PRO A 157 3.50 0.65 -17.62
CA PRO A 157 3.48 -0.72 -17.08
C PRO A 157 4.45 -1.01 -15.93
N ASN A 158 5.42 -0.15 -15.71
CA ASN A 158 6.42 -0.29 -14.64
C ASN A 158 6.07 0.54 -13.38
N ARG A 159 4.89 1.06 -13.33
CA ARG A 159 4.34 1.79 -12.19
C ARG A 159 3.29 0.92 -11.48
#